data_e3edc5b2ec6a828fd6c9091da4cde026
#
_entry.id   e3edc5b2ec6a828fd6c9091da4cde026
#
_cell.length_a   1.000
_cell.length_b   1.000
_cell.length_c   1.000
_cell.angle_alpha   90.00
_cell.angle_beta   90.00
_cell.angle_gamma   90.00
#
_symmetry.space_group_name_H-M   'P 1'
#
loop_
_entity.id
_entity.type
_entity.pdbx_description
1 polymer ?
#
loop_
_entity_poly.entity_id
_entity_poly.type
_entity_poly.pdbx_seq_one_letter_code
_entity_poly.pdbx_strand_id
1 'polypeptide(L)'
;MIHTKYYKRTPDATERRCFLTEIESLALAAADQLAANIKVSYCNDNGTILMVEAEVDSDENLKAINALLADNGFSTDLDTMLRKA
;
A
#
# COMPACT_ATOMS: atom_id res chain seq x y z
N MET A 1 -4.82 0.81 -18.81
CA MET A 1 -4.02 0.84 -17.57
C MET A 1 -4.44 -0.26 -16.63
N ILE A 2 -3.50 -0.77 -15.86
CA ILE A 2 -3.75 -1.81 -14.89
C ILE A 2 -3.98 -1.15 -13.53
N HIS A 3 -5.12 -1.43 -12.91
CA HIS A 3 -5.46 -0.89 -11.60
C HIS A 3 -5.27 -1.99 -10.54
N THR A 4 -4.52 -1.67 -9.49
CA THR A 4 -4.23 -2.65 -8.44
C THR A 4 -4.29 -1.98 -7.06
N LYS A 5 -4.56 -2.79 -6.03
CA LYS A 5 -4.67 -2.33 -4.65
C LYS A 5 -3.77 -3.16 -3.75
N TYR A 6 -3.17 -2.48 -2.78
CA TYR A 6 -2.29 -3.10 -1.80
C TYR A 6 -2.73 -2.70 -0.41
N TYR A 7 -2.51 -3.57 0.56
CA TYR A 7 -2.95 -3.35 1.92
C TYR A 7 -1.82 -3.66 2.90
N LYS A 8 -1.76 -2.89 3.95
CA LYS A 8 -0.82 -3.14 5.03
C LYS A 8 -1.48 -2.83 6.36
N ARG A 9 -1.33 -3.73 7.34
CA ARG A 9 -1.82 -3.49 8.68
C ARG A 9 -0.92 -2.47 9.38
N THR A 10 -1.52 -1.45 9.96
CA THR A 10 -0.80 -0.46 10.74
C THR A 10 -0.84 -0.84 12.21
N PRO A 11 0.21 -0.53 12.98
CA PRO A 11 0.32 -1.04 14.34
C PRO A 11 -0.69 -0.46 15.32
N ASP A 12 -1.16 0.76 15.13
CA ASP A 12 -1.99 1.42 16.13
C ASP A 12 -2.89 2.46 15.50
N ALA A 13 -4.20 2.33 15.74
CA ALA A 13 -5.20 3.28 15.26
C ALA A 13 -5.01 4.68 15.85
N THR A 14 -4.51 4.78 17.07
CA THR A 14 -4.26 6.08 17.68
C THR A 14 -3.11 6.83 17.02
N GLU A 15 -2.25 6.08 16.33
CA GLU A 15 -1.09 6.61 15.62
C GLU A 15 -1.41 7.01 14.18
N ARG A 16 -2.65 6.92 13.75
CA ARG A 16 -2.97 7.22 12.35
C ARG A 16 -2.68 8.66 11.95
N ARG A 17 -2.50 9.56 12.92
CA ARG A 17 -2.04 10.92 12.65
C ARG A 17 -0.55 10.98 12.44
N CYS A 18 0.15 9.99 12.96
CA CYS A 18 1.56 9.87 12.71
C CYS A 18 1.68 9.39 11.29
N PHE A 19 2.51 10.02 10.57
CA PHE A 19 2.72 9.65 9.22
C PHE A 19 3.37 8.29 9.16
N LEU A 20 3.32 7.72 7.99
CA LEU A 20 3.99 6.46 7.71
C LEU A 20 5.43 6.51 8.17
N THR A 21 5.94 5.36 8.57
CA THR A 21 7.35 5.27 8.93
C THR A 21 8.20 5.71 7.74
N GLU A 22 9.43 6.07 8.00
CA GLU A 22 10.35 6.51 6.96
C GLU A 22 10.46 5.48 5.83
N ILE A 23 10.54 4.19 6.19
CA ILE A 23 10.63 3.11 5.20
C ILE A 23 9.38 3.06 4.34
N GLU A 24 8.20 3.16 4.95
CA GLU A 24 6.94 3.15 4.22
C GLU A 24 6.82 4.37 3.30
N SER A 25 7.24 5.53 3.77
CA SER A 25 7.24 6.75 2.96
C SER A 25 8.15 6.62 1.74
N LEU A 26 9.33 6.04 1.92
CA LEU A 26 10.26 5.80 0.82
C LEU A 26 9.70 4.80 -0.18
N ALA A 27 9.06 3.73 0.31
CA ALA A 27 8.43 2.74 -0.55
C ALA A 27 7.32 3.37 -1.39
N LEU A 28 6.49 4.21 -0.78
CA LEU A 28 5.41 4.87 -1.49
C LEU A 28 5.93 5.89 -2.50
N ALA A 29 6.99 6.62 -2.19
CA ALA A 29 7.62 7.53 -3.14
C ALA A 29 8.18 6.79 -4.35
N ALA A 30 8.82 5.64 -4.13
CA ALA A 30 9.31 4.80 -5.22
C ALA A 30 8.16 4.21 -6.05
N ALA A 31 7.09 3.79 -5.39
CA ALA A 31 5.91 3.27 -6.07
C ALA A 31 5.25 4.34 -6.96
N ASP A 32 5.23 5.59 -6.51
CA ASP A 32 4.68 6.69 -7.29
C ASP A 32 5.45 6.89 -8.61
N GLN A 33 6.72 6.60 -8.63
CA GLN A 33 7.52 6.67 -9.85
C GLN A 33 7.20 5.55 -10.83
N LEU A 34 6.69 4.43 -10.34
CA LEU A 34 6.33 3.27 -11.18
C LEU A 34 4.88 3.31 -11.62
N ALA A 35 4.06 4.12 -10.99
CA ALA A 35 2.63 4.18 -11.24
C ALA A 35 2.26 5.46 -12.00
N ALA A 36 1.25 5.35 -12.85
CA ALA A 36 0.67 6.53 -13.50
C ALA A 36 -0.08 7.40 -12.49
N ASN A 37 -0.66 6.75 -11.47
CA ASN A 37 -1.37 7.44 -10.40
C ASN A 37 -1.32 6.56 -9.15
N ILE A 38 -1.10 7.17 -7.99
CA ILE A 38 -1.09 6.46 -6.72
C ILE A 38 -1.91 7.24 -5.70
N LYS A 39 -2.74 6.51 -4.94
CA LYS A 39 -3.54 7.08 -3.85
C LYS A 39 -3.33 6.25 -2.60
N VAL A 40 -3.24 6.92 -1.47
CA VAL A 40 -3.05 6.28 -0.17
C VAL A 40 -4.19 6.69 0.75
N SER A 41 -4.83 5.71 1.38
CA SER A 41 -5.93 5.95 2.30
C SER A 41 -6.03 4.81 3.29
N TYR A 42 -6.90 4.95 4.29
CA TYR A 42 -7.23 3.84 5.18
C TYR A 42 -8.50 3.17 4.67
N CYS A 43 -8.54 1.85 4.68
CA CYS A 43 -9.72 1.13 4.18
C CYS A 43 -10.72 0.78 5.27
N ASN A 44 -10.40 1.08 6.53
CA ASN A 44 -11.32 0.87 7.65
C ASN A 44 -11.40 2.12 8.53
N ASP A 45 -12.48 2.20 9.31
CA ASP A 45 -12.79 3.40 10.10
C ASP A 45 -11.79 3.64 11.22
N ASN A 46 -11.22 2.60 11.79
CA ASN A 46 -10.28 2.75 12.90
C ASN A 46 -8.83 2.96 12.45
N GLY A 47 -8.58 3.01 11.15
CA GLY A 47 -7.26 3.33 10.62
C GLY A 47 -6.21 2.25 10.85
N THR A 48 -6.61 0.99 10.95
CA THR A 48 -5.68 -0.11 11.19
C THR A 48 -5.20 -0.80 9.92
N ILE A 49 -5.81 -0.49 8.77
CA ILE A 49 -5.40 -1.04 7.49
C ILE A 49 -5.19 0.08 6.48
N LEU A 50 -3.95 0.24 6.07
CA LEU A 50 -3.56 1.21 5.06
C LEU A 50 -3.79 0.60 3.68
N MET A 51 -4.38 1.37 2.77
CA MET A 51 -4.63 0.95 1.40
C MET A 51 -3.88 1.85 0.43
N VAL A 52 -3.21 1.22 -0.52
CA VAL A 52 -2.55 1.93 -1.63
C VAL A 52 -3.22 1.49 -2.92
N GLU A 53 -3.76 2.45 -3.66
CA GLU A 53 -4.31 2.21 -4.99
C GLU A 53 -3.33 2.73 -6.03
N ALA A 54 -3.00 1.91 -7.00
CA ALA A 54 -2.04 2.27 -8.04
C ALA A 54 -2.59 1.94 -9.42
N GLU A 55 -2.32 2.82 -10.37
CA GLU A 55 -2.59 2.59 -11.79
C GLU A 55 -1.25 2.54 -12.51
N VAL A 56 -0.99 1.46 -13.22
CA VAL A 56 0.28 1.27 -13.92
C VAL A 56 0.05 1.06 -15.42
N ASP A 57 1.02 1.47 -16.22
CA ASP A 57 0.90 1.45 -17.67
C ASP A 57 1.33 0.15 -18.31
N SER A 58 2.10 -0.67 -17.60
CA SER A 58 2.68 -1.88 -18.18
C SER A 58 2.81 -2.99 -17.14
N ASP A 59 2.92 -4.23 -17.64
CA ASP A 59 3.15 -5.40 -16.78
C ASP A 59 4.51 -5.33 -16.08
N GLU A 60 5.49 -4.73 -16.70
CA GLU A 60 6.81 -4.56 -16.09
C GLU A 60 6.72 -3.67 -14.87
N ASN A 61 6.01 -2.55 -14.98
CA ASN A 61 5.80 -1.66 -13.84
C ASN A 61 4.96 -2.32 -12.77
N LEU A 62 3.97 -3.13 -13.17
CA LEU A 62 3.16 -3.88 -12.20
C LEU A 62 4.02 -4.84 -11.40
N LYS A 63 4.91 -5.60 -12.04
CA LYS A 63 5.82 -6.50 -11.33
C LYS A 63 6.76 -5.75 -10.41
N ALA A 64 7.28 -4.62 -10.85
CA ALA A 64 8.19 -3.81 -10.05
C ALA A 64 7.50 -3.26 -8.81
N ILE A 65 6.28 -2.72 -8.96
CA ILE A 65 5.55 -2.16 -7.81
C ILE A 65 5.10 -3.27 -6.86
N ASN A 66 4.70 -4.44 -7.38
CA ASN A 66 4.35 -5.58 -6.54
C ASN A 66 5.53 -6.02 -5.68
N ALA A 67 6.71 -6.15 -6.27
CA ALA A 67 7.91 -6.56 -5.53
C ALA A 67 8.29 -5.51 -4.48
N LEU A 68 8.26 -4.24 -4.85
CA LEU A 68 8.61 -3.15 -3.96
C LEU A 68 7.68 -3.10 -2.73
N LEU A 69 6.39 -3.14 -2.96
CA LEU A 69 5.43 -3.04 -1.86
C LEU A 69 5.39 -4.33 -1.03
N ALA A 70 5.56 -5.50 -1.64
CA ALA A 70 5.65 -6.75 -0.89
C ALA A 70 6.86 -6.75 0.04
N ASP A 71 8.00 -6.25 -0.41
CA ASP A 71 9.21 -6.15 0.42
C ASP A 71 9.01 -5.21 1.61
N ASN A 72 8.04 -4.32 1.54
CA ASN A 72 7.73 -3.37 2.60
C ASN A 72 6.47 -3.76 3.38
N GLY A 73 6.02 -5.01 3.26
CA GLY A 73 4.94 -5.55 4.08
C GLY A 73 3.54 -5.35 3.54
N PHE A 74 3.39 -4.87 2.31
CA PHE A 74 2.08 -4.73 1.70
C PHE A 74 1.64 -6.03 1.04
N SER A 75 0.34 -6.28 1.03
CA SER A 75 -0.26 -7.47 0.43
C SER A 75 -1.41 -7.07 -0.47
N THR A 76 -1.69 -7.86 -1.49
CA THR A 76 -2.87 -7.68 -2.33
C THR A 76 -4.10 -8.40 -1.77
N ASP A 77 -3.93 -9.15 -0.67
CA ASP A 77 -4.98 -9.96 -0.08
C ASP A 77 -5.56 -9.31 1.18
N LEU A 78 -6.62 -8.54 1.01
CA LEU A 78 -7.31 -7.89 2.11
C LEU A 78 -7.95 -8.88 3.07
N ASP A 79 -8.50 -9.99 2.55
CA ASP A 79 -9.14 -10.99 3.39
C ASP A 79 -8.18 -11.62 4.39
N THR A 80 -6.96 -11.91 3.96
CA THR A 80 -5.92 -12.42 4.84
C THR A 80 -5.60 -11.41 5.94
N MET A 81 -5.55 -10.14 5.60
CA MET A 81 -5.31 -9.08 6.58
C MET A 81 -6.42 -8.98 7.60
N LEU A 82 -7.67 -9.05 7.17
CA LEU A 82 -8.81 -9.00 8.07
C LEU A 82 -8.86 -10.20 9.00
N ARG A 83 -8.48 -11.38 8.52
CA ARG A 83 -8.46 -12.60 9.35
C ARG A 83 -7.40 -12.57 10.44
N LYS A 84 -6.35 -11.83 10.23
CA LYS A 84 -5.27 -11.69 11.22
C LYS A 84 -5.57 -10.64 12.29
N ALA A 85 -6.69 -10.04 12.20
CA ALA A 85 -7.12 -9.05 13.20
C ALA A 85 -7.50 -9.69 14.57
#